data_fbcafaffef573898ae522009c4de1425
#
_entry.id   fbcafaffef573898ae522009c4de1425
#
_cell.length_a   1.000
_cell.length_b   1.000
_cell.length_c   1.000
_cell.angle_alpha   90.00
_cell.angle_beta   90.00
_cell.angle_gamma   90.00
#
_symmetry.space_group_name_H-M   'P 1'
#
loop_
_entity.id
_entity.type
_entity.pdbx_description
1 polymer ?
#
loop_
_entity_poly.entity_id
_entity_poly.type
_entity_poly.pdbx_seq_one_letter_code
_entity_poly.pdbx_strand_id
1 'polypeptide(L)'
;MSARTGLVAGLVLWVTSCGGDGVVSTVVGPPPVAAPTLAQLQTSIFTAHCALPGCHAPPAPEQGMNLSAGNTFAYTVGVDATELSGFKRVVPGNAADSYLYMKLAGDPRIVGERMPFGGMLTAGELEGVRAWIDAGALDN
;
A
#
# COMPACT_ATOMS: atom_id res chain seq x y z
N MET A 1 78.03 -37.31 -10.55
CA MET A 1 77.16 -38.46 -11.04
C MET A 1 75.84 -37.85 -11.45
N SER A 2 75.65 -37.97 -12.71
CA SER A 2 74.55 -37.69 -13.65
C SER A 2 73.34 -36.81 -13.20
N ALA A 3 73.34 -35.61 -13.72
CA ALA A 3 72.15 -34.75 -13.84
C ALA A 3 71.33 -35.27 -15.05
N ARG A 4 70.02 -35.35 -14.87
CA ARG A 4 69.08 -35.51 -16.00
C ARG A 4 68.13 -34.26 -15.98
N THR A 5 68.36 -33.44 -16.97
CA THR A 5 67.53 -32.29 -17.33
C THR A 5 66.28 -32.78 -18.02
N GLY A 6 65.15 -32.52 -17.41
CA GLY A 6 63.83 -32.76 -18.04
C GLY A 6 63.25 -31.47 -18.54
N LEU A 7 63.15 -31.35 -19.87
CA LEU A 7 62.51 -30.23 -20.57
C LEU A 7 61.00 -30.47 -20.56
N VAL A 8 60.25 -29.61 -19.85
CA VAL A 8 58.78 -29.63 -19.90
C VAL A 8 58.34 -28.57 -20.91
N ALA A 9 57.85 -29.00 -22.05
CA ALA A 9 57.25 -28.15 -23.05
C ALA A 9 55.89 -27.67 -22.55
N GLY A 10 55.78 -26.41 -22.26
CA GLY A 10 54.50 -25.76 -21.91
C GLY A 10 53.64 -25.59 -23.15
N LEU A 11 52.51 -26.28 -23.17
CA LEU A 11 51.46 -26.10 -24.17
C LEU A 11 50.64 -24.88 -23.79
N VAL A 12 50.79 -23.76 -24.51
CA VAL A 12 49.95 -22.56 -24.34
C VAL A 12 48.64 -22.78 -25.09
N LEU A 13 47.56 -23.07 -24.35
CA LEU A 13 46.22 -23.05 -24.92
C LEU A 13 45.76 -21.60 -25.02
N TRP A 14 45.59 -21.13 -26.24
CA TRP A 14 44.84 -19.90 -26.53
C TRP A 14 43.35 -20.18 -26.38
N VAL A 15 42.74 -19.74 -25.31
CA VAL A 15 41.27 -19.65 -25.19
C VAL A 15 40.82 -18.40 -25.93
N THR A 16 40.26 -18.58 -27.13
CA THR A 16 39.49 -17.52 -27.80
C THR A 16 38.20 -17.29 -27.02
N SER A 17 38.19 -16.22 -26.24
CA SER A 17 36.96 -15.72 -25.60
C SER A 17 36.09 -15.14 -26.71
N CYS A 18 35.02 -15.87 -27.09
CA CYS A 18 33.88 -15.27 -27.81
C CYS A 18 33.21 -14.31 -26.87
N GLY A 19 33.39 -12.99 -27.09
CA GLY A 19 32.62 -11.94 -26.47
C GLY A 19 31.19 -12.04 -26.97
N GLY A 20 30.34 -12.73 -26.19
CA GLY A 20 28.91 -12.57 -26.32
C GLY A 20 28.52 -11.28 -25.61
N ASP A 21 28.18 -10.24 -26.36
CA ASP A 21 27.48 -9.09 -25.82
C ASP A 21 26.10 -9.56 -25.33
N GLY A 22 26.08 -10.02 -24.07
CA GLY A 22 24.86 -10.32 -23.38
C GLY A 22 24.11 -9.01 -23.17
N VAL A 23 23.21 -8.64 -24.07
CA VAL A 23 22.19 -7.63 -23.82
C VAL A 23 21.36 -8.14 -22.64
N VAL A 24 21.70 -7.66 -21.45
CA VAL A 24 20.84 -7.82 -20.28
C VAL A 24 19.60 -6.99 -20.58
N SER A 25 18.58 -7.64 -21.13
CA SER A 25 17.23 -7.06 -21.21
C SER A 25 16.76 -6.86 -19.78
N THR A 26 17.03 -5.69 -19.23
CA THR A 26 16.31 -5.24 -18.04
C THR A 26 14.85 -5.13 -18.44
N VAL A 27 14.05 -6.10 -18.04
CA VAL A 27 12.60 -6.00 -18.12
C VAL A 27 12.23 -4.88 -17.14
N VAL A 28 12.14 -3.66 -17.66
CA VAL A 28 11.56 -2.54 -16.93
C VAL A 28 10.08 -2.86 -16.82
N GLY A 29 9.68 -3.35 -15.66
CA GLY A 29 8.27 -3.50 -15.33
C GLY A 29 7.58 -2.12 -15.49
N PRO A 30 6.24 -2.09 -15.65
CA PRO A 30 5.52 -0.82 -15.68
C PRO A 30 5.89 -0.03 -14.42
N PRO A 31 6.05 1.30 -14.52
CA PRO A 31 6.37 2.12 -13.36
C PRO A 31 5.32 1.87 -12.27
N PRO A 32 5.72 1.85 -10.99
CA PRO A 32 4.76 1.69 -9.90
C PRO A 32 3.69 2.77 -10.02
N VAL A 33 2.42 2.35 -10.04
CA VAL A 33 1.30 3.29 -10.04
C VAL A 33 1.38 4.07 -8.74
N ALA A 34 1.47 5.39 -8.83
CA ALA A 34 1.51 6.24 -7.66
C ALA A 34 0.22 6.04 -6.82
N ALA A 35 0.37 6.02 -5.50
CA ALA A 35 -0.78 5.95 -4.61
C ALA A 35 -1.71 7.16 -4.86
N PRO A 36 -3.04 6.95 -4.80
CA PRO A 36 -3.98 8.05 -4.96
C PRO A 36 -3.81 9.08 -3.83
N THR A 37 -4.12 10.33 -4.14
CA THR A 37 -4.17 11.40 -3.14
C THR A 37 -5.42 11.29 -2.28
N LEU A 38 -5.40 11.91 -1.09
CA LEU A 38 -6.62 12.01 -0.27
C LEU A 38 -7.75 12.74 -1.02
N ALA A 39 -7.43 13.77 -1.79
CA ALA A 39 -8.42 14.50 -2.59
C ALA A 39 -9.12 13.61 -3.64
N GLN A 40 -8.39 12.69 -4.25
CA GLN A 40 -8.96 11.71 -5.18
C GLN A 40 -9.87 10.71 -4.43
N LEU A 41 -9.42 10.15 -3.31
CA LEU A 41 -10.22 9.24 -2.47
C LEU A 41 -11.45 9.96 -1.86
N GLN A 42 -11.30 11.24 -1.51
CA GLN A 42 -12.40 12.04 -1.02
C GLN A 42 -13.55 12.08 -2.02
N THR A 43 -13.23 12.36 -3.28
CA THR A 43 -14.24 12.47 -4.34
C THR A 43 -14.83 11.11 -4.71
N SER A 44 -13.98 10.11 -4.90
CA SER A 44 -14.41 8.81 -5.43
C SER A 44 -15.01 7.87 -4.37
N ILE A 45 -14.60 7.99 -3.11
CA ILE A 45 -14.97 7.03 -2.06
C ILE A 45 -15.66 7.73 -0.88
N PHE A 46 -14.96 8.62 -0.17
CA PHE A 46 -15.47 9.14 1.11
C PHE A 46 -16.75 9.95 0.93
N THR A 47 -16.82 10.84 -0.06
CA THR A 47 -18.05 11.61 -0.33
C THR A 47 -19.15 10.72 -0.92
N ALA A 48 -18.79 9.80 -1.81
CA ALA A 48 -19.76 8.98 -2.53
C ALA A 48 -20.40 7.88 -1.67
N HIS A 49 -19.65 7.28 -0.73
CA HIS A 49 -20.07 6.08 -0.02
C HIS A 49 -20.11 6.22 1.51
N CYS A 50 -19.47 7.24 2.08
CA CYS A 50 -19.25 7.31 3.52
C CYS A 50 -19.84 8.57 4.17
N ALA A 51 -19.59 9.76 3.60
CA ALA A 51 -20.04 11.05 4.14
C ALA A 51 -21.51 11.35 3.76
N LEU A 52 -22.37 10.38 3.99
CA LEU A 52 -23.79 10.50 3.74
C LEU A 52 -24.53 10.98 5.00
N PRO A 53 -25.70 11.65 4.87
CA PRO A 53 -26.56 12.01 6.01
C PRO A 53 -26.93 10.76 6.83
N GLY A 54 -26.72 10.84 8.16
CA GLY A 54 -26.95 9.73 9.07
C GLY A 54 -25.84 8.66 9.08
N CYS A 55 -24.74 8.89 8.32
CA CYS A 55 -23.54 8.05 8.35
C CYS A 55 -22.36 8.88 8.91
N HIS A 56 -21.36 9.19 8.08
CA HIS A 56 -20.16 9.90 8.52
C HIS A 56 -20.13 11.38 8.06
N ALA A 57 -21.27 12.04 8.10
CA ALA A 57 -21.43 13.48 7.80
C ALA A 57 -22.13 14.24 8.95
N PRO A 58 -21.90 15.57 9.09
CA PRO A 58 -22.62 16.39 10.06
C PRO A 58 -24.15 16.30 9.89
N PRO A 59 -24.94 16.59 10.98
CA PRO A 59 -24.49 17.18 12.25
C PRO A 59 -23.98 16.18 13.29
N ALA A 60 -24.23 14.89 13.15
CA ALA A 60 -23.86 13.86 14.12
C ALA A 60 -23.24 12.65 13.39
N PRO A 61 -21.97 12.73 12.96
CA PRO A 61 -21.32 11.64 12.27
C PRO A 61 -21.16 10.43 13.19
N GLU A 62 -21.44 9.24 12.66
CA GLU A 62 -21.30 7.98 13.39
C GLU A 62 -19.88 7.84 13.94
N GLN A 63 -19.77 7.36 15.18
CA GLN A 63 -18.51 7.23 15.93
C GLN A 63 -17.72 8.56 16.05
N GLY A 64 -18.35 9.72 15.87
CA GLY A 64 -17.67 11.00 15.81
C GLY A 64 -16.66 11.12 14.67
N MET A 65 -16.81 10.33 13.60
CA MET A 65 -15.90 10.31 12.47
C MET A 65 -16.50 11.06 11.28
N ASN A 66 -16.12 12.33 11.11
CA ASN A 66 -16.56 13.15 10.00
C ASN A 66 -15.70 12.92 8.76
N LEU A 67 -16.28 12.32 7.72
CA LEU A 67 -15.63 12.04 6.45
C LEU A 67 -16.03 13.00 5.32
N SER A 68 -16.67 14.12 5.65
CA SER A 68 -16.98 15.17 4.68
C SER A 68 -15.69 15.84 4.16
N ALA A 69 -15.75 16.40 2.97
CA ALA A 69 -14.61 17.05 2.33
C ALA A 69 -13.92 18.06 3.27
N GLY A 70 -12.59 18.02 3.32
CA GLY A 70 -11.76 18.84 4.20
C GLY A 70 -11.69 18.37 5.66
N ASN A 71 -12.39 17.30 6.05
CA ASN A 71 -12.40 16.80 7.42
C ASN A 71 -11.77 15.40 7.56
N THR A 72 -11.77 14.60 6.51
CA THR A 72 -11.37 13.19 6.56
C THR A 72 -10.00 12.99 7.20
N PHE A 73 -8.99 13.78 6.83
CA PHE A 73 -7.66 13.68 7.42
C PHE A 73 -7.69 13.87 8.93
N ALA A 74 -8.21 14.99 9.41
CA ALA A 74 -8.23 15.35 10.83
C ALA A 74 -9.04 14.38 11.70
N TYR A 75 -10.05 13.73 11.12
CA TYR A 75 -10.91 12.78 11.84
C TYR A 75 -10.48 11.31 11.73
N THR A 76 -9.43 11.02 10.94
CA THR A 76 -8.98 9.63 10.75
C THR A 76 -7.53 9.41 11.08
N VAL A 77 -6.61 10.25 10.58
CA VAL A 77 -5.17 9.99 10.67
C VAL A 77 -4.64 10.22 12.08
N GLY A 78 -4.12 9.17 12.70
CA GLY A 78 -3.61 9.20 14.08
C GLY A 78 -4.68 9.26 15.17
N VAL A 79 -5.97 9.31 14.81
CA VAL A 79 -7.10 9.36 15.75
C VAL A 79 -7.42 7.97 16.29
N ASP A 80 -7.72 7.86 17.58
CA ASP A 80 -8.09 6.59 18.21
C ASP A 80 -9.43 6.07 17.67
N ALA A 81 -9.50 4.76 17.44
CA ALA A 81 -10.75 4.11 17.10
C ALA A 81 -11.65 4.00 18.34
N THR A 82 -12.90 4.44 18.20
CA THR A 82 -13.88 4.42 19.32
C THR A 82 -14.41 3.02 19.58
N GLU A 83 -14.54 2.19 18.56
CA GLU A 83 -15.09 0.83 18.66
C GLU A 83 -14.08 -0.21 19.12
N LEU A 84 -12.78 -0.01 18.87
CA LEU A 84 -11.74 -0.98 19.16
C LEU A 84 -10.56 -0.32 19.88
N SER A 85 -10.49 -0.49 21.20
CA SER A 85 -9.42 0.08 22.00
C SER A 85 -8.03 -0.43 21.58
N GLY A 86 -7.06 0.47 21.57
CA GLY A 86 -5.68 0.17 21.18
C GLY A 86 -5.41 0.28 19.68
N PHE A 87 -6.45 0.52 18.88
CA PHE A 87 -6.31 0.79 17.44
C PHE A 87 -6.50 2.27 17.13
N LYS A 88 -5.89 2.69 16.02
CA LYS A 88 -6.17 4.00 15.41
C LYS A 88 -7.04 3.83 14.17
N ARG A 89 -7.83 4.88 13.87
CA ARG A 89 -8.65 4.90 12.64
C ARG A 89 -7.76 4.74 11.41
N VAL A 90 -6.67 5.49 11.32
CA VAL A 90 -5.63 5.35 10.28
C VAL A 90 -4.26 5.46 10.94
N VAL A 91 -3.40 4.48 10.67
CA VAL A 91 -1.97 4.44 11.02
C VAL A 91 -1.18 4.72 9.76
N PRO A 92 -0.53 5.89 9.60
CA PRO A 92 0.30 6.17 8.43
C PRO A 92 1.33 5.07 8.17
N GLY A 93 1.39 4.58 6.94
CA GLY A 93 2.31 3.51 6.53
C GLY A 93 1.87 2.08 6.90
N ASN A 94 0.68 1.90 7.50
CA ASN A 94 0.23 0.57 7.92
C ASN A 94 -1.29 0.40 7.77
N ALA A 95 -1.72 -0.01 6.60
CA ALA A 95 -3.15 -0.26 6.35
C ALA A 95 -3.67 -1.45 7.16
N ALA A 96 -2.87 -2.49 7.40
CA ALA A 96 -3.30 -3.70 8.11
C ALA A 96 -3.71 -3.44 9.57
N ASP A 97 -3.13 -2.41 10.21
CA ASP A 97 -3.47 -1.99 11.58
C ASP A 97 -4.27 -0.67 11.61
N SER A 98 -4.76 -0.22 10.47
CA SER A 98 -5.68 0.91 10.36
C SER A 98 -7.12 0.42 10.46
N TYR A 99 -7.82 0.83 11.54
CA TYR A 99 -9.19 0.34 11.81
C TYR A 99 -10.18 0.71 10.69
N LEU A 100 -10.01 1.87 10.07
CA LEU A 100 -10.77 2.25 8.88
C LEU A 100 -10.64 1.21 7.76
N TYR A 101 -9.41 0.81 7.44
CA TYR A 101 -9.18 -0.19 6.41
C TYR A 101 -9.73 -1.57 6.81
N MET A 102 -9.58 -1.95 8.07
CA MET A 102 -10.16 -3.20 8.59
C MET A 102 -11.69 -3.23 8.41
N LYS A 103 -12.38 -2.11 8.73
CA LYS A 103 -13.84 -1.99 8.51
C LYS A 103 -14.21 -2.12 7.02
N LEU A 104 -13.44 -1.54 6.11
CA LEU A 104 -13.68 -1.62 4.67
C LEU A 104 -13.37 -3.01 4.12
N ALA A 105 -12.33 -3.67 4.58
CA ALA A 105 -11.93 -5.00 4.15
C ALA A 105 -12.80 -6.12 4.72
N GLY A 106 -13.49 -5.87 5.83
CA GLY A 106 -14.24 -6.90 6.57
C GLY A 106 -13.33 -7.82 7.36
N ASP A 107 -12.29 -7.24 8.00
CA ASP A 107 -11.35 -7.97 8.86
C ASP A 107 -12.11 -8.61 10.04
N PRO A 108 -11.81 -9.85 10.43
CA PRO A 108 -12.51 -10.53 11.53
C PRO A 108 -12.34 -9.87 12.90
N ARG A 109 -11.40 -8.95 13.07
CA ARG A 109 -11.17 -8.19 14.31
C ARG A 109 -12.11 -7.00 14.50
N ILE A 110 -12.90 -6.60 13.50
CA ILE A 110 -13.79 -5.44 13.62
C ILE A 110 -14.91 -5.69 14.61
N VAL A 111 -15.36 -4.62 15.24
CA VAL A 111 -16.57 -4.59 16.07
C VAL A 111 -17.75 -4.12 15.20
N GLY A 112 -18.87 -4.81 15.29
CA GLY A 112 -20.07 -4.51 14.50
C GLY A 112 -19.89 -4.81 13.00
N GLU A 113 -20.61 -4.06 12.16
CA GLU A 113 -20.72 -4.36 10.74
C GLU A 113 -19.53 -3.85 9.91
N ARG A 114 -19.30 -4.53 8.79
CA ARG A 114 -18.40 -4.06 7.73
C ARG A 114 -18.90 -2.75 7.12
N MET A 115 -18.00 -1.90 6.65
CA MET A 115 -18.31 -0.65 5.97
C MET A 115 -17.99 -0.72 4.45
N PRO A 116 -18.73 0.02 3.61
CA PRO A 116 -19.95 0.76 3.93
C PRO A 116 -21.10 -0.17 4.32
N PHE A 117 -21.95 0.28 5.25
CA PHE A 117 -23.07 -0.51 5.76
C PHE A 117 -24.02 -0.93 4.62
N GLY A 118 -24.32 -2.22 4.54
CA GLY A 118 -25.18 -2.77 3.49
C GLY A 118 -24.54 -2.86 2.10
N GLY A 119 -23.24 -2.54 1.96
CA GLY A 119 -22.51 -2.57 0.70
C GLY A 119 -21.06 -3.02 0.83
N MET A 120 -20.30 -2.81 -0.22
CA MET A 120 -18.85 -3.01 -0.22
C MET A 120 -18.21 -2.12 -1.28
N LEU A 121 -16.96 -1.73 -1.04
CA LEU A 121 -16.12 -1.11 -2.04
C LEU A 121 -15.71 -2.16 -3.09
N THR A 122 -15.47 -1.70 -4.32
CA THR A 122 -14.81 -2.52 -5.33
C THR A 122 -13.37 -2.84 -4.90
N ALA A 123 -12.78 -3.87 -5.48
CA ALA A 123 -11.38 -4.21 -5.20
C ALA A 123 -10.41 -3.04 -5.49
N GLY A 124 -10.68 -2.25 -6.55
CA GLY A 124 -9.87 -1.09 -6.90
C GLY A 124 -9.99 0.06 -5.90
N GLU A 125 -11.19 0.33 -5.39
CA GLU A 125 -11.41 1.35 -4.35
C GLU A 125 -10.76 0.95 -3.03
N LEU A 126 -10.90 -0.29 -2.63
CA LEU A 126 -10.28 -0.83 -1.42
C LEU A 126 -8.76 -0.76 -1.51
N GLU A 127 -8.19 -1.14 -2.66
CA GLU A 127 -6.76 -1.04 -2.93
C GLU A 127 -6.28 0.42 -2.93
N GLY A 128 -7.08 1.35 -3.47
CA GLY A 128 -6.79 2.78 -3.42
C GLY A 128 -6.64 3.31 -1.99
N VAL A 129 -7.57 2.94 -1.11
CA VAL A 129 -7.47 3.31 0.32
C VAL A 129 -6.24 2.69 0.96
N ARG A 130 -5.95 1.41 0.69
CA ARG A 130 -4.76 0.73 1.18
C ARG A 130 -3.50 1.44 0.75
N ALA A 131 -3.36 1.71 -0.55
CA ALA A 131 -2.19 2.35 -1.12
C ALA A 131 -1.94 3.76 -0.54
N TRP A 132 -2.99 4.56 -0.33
CA TRP A 132 -2.87 5.86 0.33
C TRP A 132 -2.36 5.73 1.76
N ILE A 133 -2.90 4.81 2.54
CA ILE A 133 -2.46 4.58 3.93
C ILE A 133 -1.00 4.12 3.95
N ASP A 134 -0.64 3.13 3.14
CA ASP A 134 0.70 2.55 3.08
C ASP A 134 1.74 3.57 2.57
N ALA A 135 1.33 4.53 1.74
CA ALA A 135 2.16 5.66 1.31
C ALA A 135 2.30 6.78 2.37
N GLY A 136 1.72 6.61 3.57
CA GLY A 136 1.86 7.55 4.67
C GLY A 136 0.61 8.37 4.99
N ALA A 137 -0.52 8.08 4.37
CA ALA A 137 -1.82 8.72 4.62
C ALA A 137 -1.74 10.26 4.58
N LEU A 138 -1.15 10.82 3.52
CA LEU A 138 -0.90 12.25 3.39
C LEU A 138 -2.20 13.05 3.18
N ASP A 139 -2.21 14.29 3.68
CA ASP A 139 -3.28 15.28 3.43
C ASP A 139 -2.96 16.03 2.13
N ASN A 140 -3.31 15.47 0.96
CA ASN A 140 -2.88 15.94 -0.37
C ASN A 140 -3.98 15.86 -1.44
#